data_a2a125e4888de4da33bb3de2720a9860
#
_entry.id   a2a125e4888de4da33bb3de2720a9860
#
_cell.length_a   1.000
_cell.length_b   1.000
_cell.length_c   1.000
_cell.angle_alpha   90.00
_cell.angle_beta   90.00
_cell.angle_gamma   90.00
#
_symmetry.space_group_name_H-M   'P 1'
#
loop_
_entity.id
_entity.type
_entity.pdbx_description
1 polymer ?
#
loop_
_entity_poly.entity_id
_entity_poly.type
_entity_poly.pdbx_seq_one_letter_code
_entity_poly.pdbx_strand_id
1 'polypeptide(L)'
;LSALGVQLTYKVTDNLLFKLGSYDANPATMSLNQGLKLTTSGEVNGTTLVGELEYKRQYKNGLDGDYRFGVVRSSLDKTKLVNNAGYPAGTTSDMVAIEDTDNAFYLNIEQQLTRNSSGGGLRIFASMIHADQSVSAIGEVLAFGGYIDAPLVSRPHDRIGFAVGRNSVSNELSDAQRFYNTNFSDDEVLVRDHEYPIELNYNYVVTPAIQLMPSIQYIIDPNGDNDAENAMIAGLQLSLNF
;
A
#
# COMPACT_ATOMS: atom_id res chain seq x y z
N LEU A 1 -6.75 7.71 -14.38
CA LEU A 1 -8.03 7.20 -13.90
C LEU A 1 -8.44 8.05 -12.70
N SER A 2 -9.64 8.64 -12.73
CA SER A 2 -10.16 9.48 -11.63
C SER A 2 -11.56 9.00 -11.28
N ALA A 3 -11.81 8.86 -9.98
CA ALA A 3 -13.15 8.63 -9.44
C ALA A 3 -13.67 9.90 -8.78
N LEU A 4 -14.99 10.08 -8.75
CA LEU A 4 -15.59 11.17 -7.99
C LEU A 4 -15.45 10.87 -6.49
N GLY A 5 -15.05 11.88 -5.72
CA GLY A 5 -14.93 11.76 -4.27
C GLY A 5 -15.13 13.09 -3.57
N VAL A 6 -15.52 13.00 -2.32
CA VAL A 6 -15.63 14.13 -1.39
C VAL A 6 -14.85 13.80 -0.13
N GLN A 7 -14.05 14.74 0.33
CA GLN A 7 -13.31 14.63 1.58
C GLN A 7 -13.64 15.81 2.48
N LEU A 8 -13.91 15.52 3.74
CA LEU A 8 -14.03 16.48 4.82
C LEU A 8 -12.80 16.36 5.74
N THR A 9 -12.19 17.48 6.07
CA THR A 9 -11.11 17.55 7.07
C THR A 9 -11.58 18.42 8.22
N TYR A 10 -11.54 17.87 9.44
CA TYR A 10 -11.89 18.57 10.66
C TYR A 10 -10.68 18.66 11.59
N LYS A 11 -10.33 19.87 11.97
CA LYS A 11 -9.25 20.15 12.91
C LYS A 11 -9.77 19.99 14.35
N VAL A 12 -9.45 18.85 14.99
CA VAL A 12 -9.87 18.56 16.36
C VAL A 12 -9.06 19.38 17.36
N THR A 13 -7.73 19.46 17.15
CA THR A 13 -6.79 20.33 17.86
C THR A 13 -5.75 20.86 16.89
N ASP A 14 -4.80 21.68 17.36
CA ASP A 14 -3.71 22.16 16.50
C ASP A 14 -2.85 21.03 15.94
N ASN A 15 -2.83 19.89 16.60
CA ASN A 15 -2.00 18.74 16.25
C ASN A 15 -2.79 17.53 15.75
N LEU A 16 -4.12 17.51 15.93
CA LEU A 16 -4.98 16.38 15.60
C LEU A 16 -6.02 16.76 14.55
N LEU A 17 -5.99 16.05 13.44
CA LEU A 17 -6.93 16.17 12.32
C LEU A 17 -7.75 14.87 12.22
N PHE A 18 -9.05 15.03 11.98
CA PHE A 18 -9.92 13.95 11.54
C PHE A 18 -10.27 14.18 10.08
N LYS A 19 -10.15 13.15 9.25
CA LYS A 19 -10.55 13.19 7.85
C LYS A 19 -11.57 12.11 7.57
N LEU A 20 -12.58 12.46 6.79
CA LEU A 20 -13.60 11.54 6.30
C LEU A 20 -13.72 11.71 4.81
N GLY A 21 -13.50 10.63 4.05
CA GLY A 21 -13.63 10.60 2.60
C GLY A 21 -14.71 9.64 2.15
N SER A 22 -15.41 9.99 1.07
CA SER A 22 -16.34 9.11 0.37
C SER A 22 -16.00 9.17 -1.13
N TYR A 23 -15.75 8.02 -1.73
CA TYR A 23 -15.28 7.89 -3.10
C TYR A 23 -16.15 6.91 -3.87
N ASP A 24 -16.44 7.22 -5.12
CA ASP A 24 -17.08 6.27 -6.04
C ASP A 24 -16.12 5.12 -6.35
N ALA A 25 -16.55 3.89 -6.08
CA ALA A 25 -15.81 2.66 -6.33
C ALA A 25 -16.31 1.88 -7.56
N ASN A 26 -17.18 2.50 -8.39
CA ASN A 26 -17.71 1.85 -9.58
C ASN A 26 -16.59 1.56 -10.61
N PRO A 27 -16.33 0.29 -10.99
CA PRO A 27 -15.33 -0.05 -11.99
C PRO A 27 -15.60 0.59 -13.37
N ALA A 28 -16.86 0.88 -13.70
CA ALA A 28 -17.22 1.51 -14.97
C ALA A 28 -16.69 2.96 -15.08
N THR A 29 -16.51 3.67 -13.96
CA THR A 29 -15.92 5.03 -13.96
C THR A 29 -14.43 5.01 -14.27
N MET A 30 -13.79 3.86 -14.13
CA MET A 30 -12.36 3.65 -14.45
C MET A 30 -12.12 3.30 -15.92
N SER A 31 -13.18 3.16 -16.75
CA SER A 31 -13.02 2.87 -18.17
C SER A 31 -12.51 4.09 -18.95
N LEU A 32 -11.65 3.85 -19.95
CA LEU A 32 -10.99 4.90 -20.75
C LEU A 32 -11.97 5.85 -21.49
N ASN A 33 -13.25 5.49 -21.61
CA ASN A 33 -14.23 6.24 -22.38
C ASN A 33 -15.21 7.07 -21.53
N GLN A 34 -15.06 7.12 -20.23
CA GLN A 34 -16.07 7.73 -19.34
C GLN A 34 -15.88 9.23 -19.14
N GLY A 35 -14.66 9.78 -19.27
CA GLY A 35 -14.40 11.22 -19.06
C GLY A 35 -14.93 11.72 -17.70
N LEU A 36 -15.64 12.85 -17.73
CA LEU A 36 -16.31 13.45 -16.54
C LEU A 36 -17.76 12.97 -16.37
N LYS A 37 -18.12 11.79 -16.84
CA LYS A 37 -19.50 11.30 -16.65
C LYS A 37 -19.72 10.97 -15.17
N LEU A 38 -20.64 11.68 -14.57
CA LEU A 38 -21.21 11.40 -13.25
C LEU A 38 -22.25 10.27 -13.40
N THR A 39 -21.83 9.08 -13.81
CA THR A 39 -22.78 7.98 -13.97
C THR A 39 -22.80 7.15 -12.70
N THR A 40 -23.91 7.18 -12.03
CA THR A 40 -24.31 6.24 -10.98
C THR A 40 -25.06 5.03 -11.52
N SER A 41 -25.15 4.88 -12.83
CA SER A 41 -25.91 3.82 -13.51
C SER A 41 -24.97 2.77 -14.09
N GLY A 42 -24.58 1.79 -13.30
CA GLY A 42 -23.93 0.55 -13.71
C GLY A 42 -24.49 -0.61 -12.89
N GLU A 43 -24.37 -1.83 -13.39
CA GLU A 43 -24.81 -3.04 -12.67
C GLU A 43 -23.98 -3.30 -11.41
N VAL A 44 -22.76 -2.72 -11.33
CA VAL A 44 -21.85 -2.84 -10.18
C VAL A 44 -21.55 -1.44 -9.66
N ASN A 45 -22.22 -1.08 -8.58
CA ASN A 45 -22.03 0.20 -7.89
C ASN A 45 -21.43 -0.04 -6.50
N GLY A 46 -20.46 0.75 -6.13
CA GLY A 46 -19.85 0.69 -4.81
C GLY A 46 -19.39 2.07 -4.35
N THR A 47 -19.26 2.21 -3.05
CA THR A 47 -18.70 3.40 -2.41
C THR A 47 -17.59 2.99 -1.47
N THR A 48 -16.46 3.67 -1.54
CA THR A 48 -15.39 3.52 -0.57
C THR A 48 -15.44 4.66 0.42
N LEU A 49 -15.59 4.34 1.71
CA LEU A 49 -15.52 5.27 2.83
C LEU A 49 -14.14 5.14 3.47
N VAL A 50 -13.52 6.27 3.80
CA VAL A 50 -12.22 6.33 4.48
C VAL A 50 -12.34 7.27 5.67
N GLY A 51 -12.02 6.77 6.86
CA GLY A 51 -11.85 7.58 8.07
C GLY A 51 -10.38 7.58 8.48
N GLU A 52 -9.78 8.75 8.73
CA GLU A 52 -8.38 8.88 9.15
C GLU A 52 -8.26 9.83 10.33
N LEU A 53 -7.45 9.43 11.31
CA LEU A 53 -6.90 10.31 12.35
C LEU A 53 -5.44 10.59 12.02
N GLU A 54 -5.08 11.85 11.91
CA GLU A 54 -3.71 12.31 11.69
C GLU A 54 -3.25 13.16 12.86
N TYR A 55 -2.19 12.71 13.55
CA TYR A 55 -1.57 13.44 14.64
C TYR A 55 -0.17 13.91 14.22
N LYS A 56 -0.01 15.23 14.07
CA LYS A 56 1.26 15.89 13.77
C LYS A 56 1.80 16.57 15.01
N ARG A 57 3.08 16.39 15.30
CA ARG A 57 3.71 17.00 16.45
C ARG A 57 5.09 17.53 16.12
N GLN A 58 5.33 18.77 16.50
CA GLN A 58 6.67 19.29 16.62
C GLN A 58 7.09 19.21 18.10
N TYR A 59 8.18 18.50 18.36
CA TYR A 59 8.72 18.34 19.70
C TYR A 59 9.54 19.58 20.12
N LYS A 60 9.80 19.74 21.41
CA LYS A 60 10.54 20.90 21.95
C LYS A 60 11.95 21.04 21.37
N ASN A 61 12.59 19.95 20.94
CA ASN A 61 13.88 19.93 20.24
C ASN A 61 13.76 20.29 18.74
N GLY A 62 12.57 20.65 18.26
CA GLY A 62 12.28 21.01 16.88
C GLY A 62 12.15 19.84 15.90
N LEU A 63 12.18 18.58 16.38
CA LEU A 63 11.98 17.39 15.56
C LEU A 63 10.48 17.16 15.32
N ASP A 64 10.14 16.66 14.14
CA ASP A 64 8.75 16.47 13.73
C ASP A 64 8.35 14.98 13.77
N GLY A 65 7.10 14.72 14.09
CA GLY A 65 6.46 13.41 14.00
C GLY A 65 5.11 13.52 13.28
N ASP A 66 4.76 12.53 12.45
CA ASP A 66 3.48 12.38 11.76
C ASP A 66 2.98 10.95 11.99
N TYR A 67 1.78 10.81 12.54
CA TYR A 67 1.19 9.53 12.93
C TYR A 67 -0.22 9.48 12.37
N ARG A 68 -0.52 8.46 11.56
CA ARG A 68 -1.81 8.31 10.90
C ARG A 68 -2.36 6.92 11.15
N PHE A 69 -3.62 6.88 11.56
CA PHE A 69 -4.40 5.66 11.62
C PHE A 69 -5.66 5.85 10.79
N GLY A 70 -5.95 4.92 9.89
CA GLY A 70 -7.13 4.98 9.06
C GLY A 70 -7.85 3.66 8.93
N VAL A 71 -9.13 3.75 8.66
CA VAL A 71 -10.01 2.63 8.35
C VAL A 71 -10.66 2.88 6.99
N VAL A 72 -10.79 1.83 6.21
CA VAL A 72 -11.39 1.85 4.88
C VAL A 72 -12.52 0.83 4.86
N ARG A 73 -13.66 1.20 4.29
CA ARG A 73 -14.76 0.30 4.02
C ARG A 73 -15.25 0.52 2.60
N SER A 74 -15.28 -0.54 1.81
CA SER A 74 -15.85 -0.54 0.46
C SER A 74 -17.13 -1.37 0.44
N SER A 75 -18.15 -0.90 -0.28
CA SER A 75 -19.37 -1.64 -0.57
C SER A 75 -19.36 -2.21 -1.99
N LEU A 76 -18.20 -2.32 -2.61
CA LEU A 76 -18.05 -2.96 -3.91
C LEU A 76 -18.05 -4.48 -3.72
N ASP A 77 -18.95 -5.16 -4.41
CA ASP A 77 -19.01 -6.62 -4.45
C ASP A 77 -17.68 -7.21 -4.92
N LYS A 78 -17.15 -8.15 -4.16
CA LYS A 78 -15.91 -8.86 -4.47
C LYS A 78 -16.11 -10.36 -4.39
N THR A 79 -15.54 -11.08 -5.33
CA THR A 79 -15.49 -12.54 -5.29
C THR A 79 -14.50 -12.97 -4.19
N LYS A 80 -14.93 -13.92 -3.34
CA LYS A 80 -14.04 -14.51 -2.33
C LYS A 80 -12.88 -15.25 -2.97
N LEU A 81 -11.76 -15.30 -2.26
CA LEU A 81 -10.56 -16.02 -2.70
C LEU A 81 -10.69 -17.53 -2.57
N VAL A 82 -11.63 -17.98 -1.74
CA VAL A 82 -11.87 -19.39 -1.39
C VAL A 82 -13.33 -19.74 -1.71
N ASN A 83 -13.54 -20.88 -2.35
CA ASN A 83 -14.86 -21.38 -2.67
C ASN A 83 -15.55 -22.06 -1.47
N ASN A 84 -16.82 -22.44 -1.63
CA ASN A 84 -17.61 -23.02 -0.54
C ASN A 84 -17.13 -24.40 -0.06
N ALA A 85 -16.26 -25.07 -0.80
CA ALA A 85 -15.64 -26.34 -0.41
C ALA A 85 -14.29 -26.13 0.34
N GLY A 86 -13.81 -24.88 0.46
CA GLY A 86 -12.56 -24.55 1.13
C GLY A 86 -11.33 -24.58 0.22
N TYR A 87 -11.51 -24.65 -1.10
CA TYR A 87 -10.42 -24.63 -2.09
C TYR A 87 -10.24 -23.23 -2.69
N PRO A 88 -9.06 -22.90 -3.24
CA PRO A 88 -8.88 -21.63 -3.94
C PRO A 88 -9.91 -21.43 -5.04
N ALA A 89 -10.43 -20.23 -5.20
CA ALA A 89 -11.43 -19.92 -6.22
C ALA A 89 -10.90 -20.27 -7.62
N GLY A 90 -11.73 -20.97 -8.42
CA GLY A 90 -11.39 -21.36 -9.77
C GLY A 90 -10.59 -22.65 -9.93
N THR A 91 -10.19 -23.33 -8.82
CA THR A 91 -9.50 -24.64 -8.91
C THR A 91 -10.46 -25.80 -9.07
N THR A 92 -11.69 -25.65 -8.60
CA THR A 92 -12.75 -26.65 -8.74
C THR A 92 -14.03 -26.00 -9.29
N SER A 93 -15.06 -26.80 -9.61
CA SER A 93 -16.36 -26.29 -10.06
C SER A 93 -17.28 -25.80 -8.94
N ASP A 94 -16.79 -25.82 -7.69
CA ASP A 94 -17.59 -25.36 -6.56
C ASP A 94 -17.86 -23.86 -6.61
N MET A 95 -19.04 -23.47 -6.12
CA MET A 95 -19.45 -22.06 -6.10
C MET A 95 -18.54 -21.22 -5.22
N VAL A 96 -18.24 -20.02 -5.69
CA VAL A 96 -17.53 -18.98 -4.95
C VAL A 96 -18.53 -17.93 -4.48
N ALA A 97 -18.54 -17.62 -3.20
CA ALA A 97 -19.41 -16.61 -2.65
C ALA A 97 -18.91 -15.19 -3.03
N ILE A 98 -19.85 -14.24 -3.04
CA ILE A 98 -19.58 -12.81 -3.17
C ILE A 98 -19.65 -12.20 -1.78
N GLU A 99 -18.68 -11.34 -1.47
CA GLU A 99 -18.68 -10.48 -0.29
C GLU A 99 -19.12 -9.09 -0.71
N ASP A 100 -20.14 -8.55 -0.07
CA ASP A 100 -20.72 -7.23 -0.37
C ASP A 100 -20.02 -6.07 0.35
N THR A 101 -19.05 -6.37 1.18
CA THR A 101 -18.23 -5.39 1.88
C THR A 101 -16.79 -5.83 2.00
N ASP A 102 -15.88 -4.88 1.94
CA ASP A 102 -14.46 -5.07 2.14
C ASP A 102 -13.94 -4.02 3.11
N ASN A 103 -13.19 -4.45 4.11
CA ASN A 103 -12.68 -3.58 5.14
C ASN A 103 -11.15 -3.68 5.21
N ALA A 104 -10.51 -2.54 5.45
CA ALA A 104 -9.08 -2.49 5.71
C ALA A 104 -8.78 -1.45 6.79
N PHE A 105 -7.65 -1.58 7.44
CA PHE A 105 -7.09 -0.51 8.26
C PHE A 105 -5.62 -0.32 7.95
N TYR A 106 -5.13 0.89 8.21
CA TYR A 106 -3.71 1.20 8.05
C TYR A 106 -3.18 2.05 9.20
N LEU A 107 -1.89 1.89 9.45
CA LEU A 107 -1.11 2.70 10.38
C LEU A 107 0.14 3.18 9.65
N ASN A 108 0.38 4.50 9.68
CA ASN A 108 1.61 5.10 9.19
C ASN A 108 2.22 5.94 10.29
N ILE A 109 3.50 5.74 10.52
CA ILE A 109 4.29 6.46 11.51
C ILE A 109 5.52 7.02 10.80
N GLU A 110 5.77 8.30 10.95
CA GLU A 110 7.02 8.93 10.55
C GLU A 110 7.57 9.76 11.71
N GLN A 111 8.86 9.59 12.03
CA GLN A 111 9.52 10.31 13.09
C GLN A 111 10.88 10.83 12.65
N GLN A 112 11.07 12.13 12.74
CA GLN A 112 12.39 12.72 12.62
C GLN A 112 13.22 12.43 13.87
N LEU A 113 14.42 11.87 13.70
CA LEU A 113 15.33 11.50 14.79
C LEU A 113 16.46 12.52 14.98
N THR A 114 16.93 13.09 13.86
CA THR A 114 18.03 14.08 13.91
C THR A 114 17.72 15.28 13.03
N ARG A 115 18.42 16.38 13.28
CA ARG A 115 18.44 17.55 12.40
C ARG A 115 19.89 17.94 12.15
N ASN A 116 20.26 18.09 10.89
CA ASN A 116 21.58 18.57 10.50
C ASN A 116 21.58 20.10 10.28
N SER A 117 22.76 20.68 10.02
CA SER A 117 22.93 22.12 9.81
C SER A 117 22.19 22.67 8.58
N SER A 118 21.87 21.84 7.61
CA SER A 118 21.10 22.18 6.41
C SER A 118 19.58 22.10 6.61
N GLY A 119 19.12 21.80 7.85
CA GLY A 119 17.70 21.65 8.19
C GLY A 119 17.11 20.27 7.90
N GLY A 120 17.82 19.38 7.20
CA GLY A 120 17.48 17.98 6.97
C GLY A 120 17.81 17.09 8.17
N GLY A 121 18.06 15.81 7.92
CA GLY A 121 18.45 14.83 8.94
C GLY A 121 17.78 13.48 8.73
N LEU A 122 17.99 12.59 9.69
CA LEU A 122 17.43 11.23 9.65
C LEU A 122 15.96 11.25 10.07
N ARG A 123 15.12 10.62 9.24
CA ARG A 123 13.75 10.24 9.55
C ARG A 123 13.60 8.73 9.42
N ILE A 124 12.79 8.13 10.27
CA ILE A 124 12.38 6.74 10.16
C ILE A 124 10.87 6.69 9.95
N PHE A 125 10.42 5.63 9.30
CA PHE A 125 8.99 5.37 9.14
C PHE A 125 8.67 3.90 9.37
N ALA A 126 7.43 3.65 9.75
CA ALA A 126 6.80 2.34 9.75
C ALA A 126 5.40 2.48 9.15
N SER A 127 5.02 1.51 8.32
CA SER A 127 3.71 1.44 7.70
C SER A 127 3.15 0.03 7.84
N MET A 128 1.85 -0.06 8.13
CA MET A 128 1.11 -1.32 8.15
C MET A 128 -0.23 -1.10 7.44
N ILE A 129 -0.60 -2.06 6.60
CA ILE A 129 -1.94 -2.19 6.02
C ILE A 129 -2.40 -3.60 6.33
N HIS A 130 -3.61 -3.73 6.83
CA HIS A 130 -4.29 -5.02 7.00
C HIS A 130 -5.61 -4.97 6.24
N ALA A 131 -5.75 -5.86 5.27
CA ALA A 131 -6.91 -5.95 4.39
C ALA A 131 -7.78 -7.16 4.75
N ASP A 132 -8.99 -7.20 4.22
CA ASP A 132 -9.90 -8.32 4.37
C ASP A 132 -9.31 -9.58 3.72
N GLN A 133 -9.04 -10.59 4.53
CA GLN A 133 -8.39 -11.82 4.11
C GLN A 133 -9.23 -12.67 3.16
N SER A 134 -10.54 -12.47 3.15
CA SER A 134 -11.46 -13.26 2.34
C SER A 134 -11.50 -12.83 0.87
N VAL A 135 -11.16 -11.57 0.57
CA VAL A 135 -11.30 -10.96 -0.76
C VAL A 135 -10.03 -10.26 -1.28
N SER A 136 -9.03 -10.06 -0.41
CA SER A 136 -7.78 -9.38 -0.78
C SER A 136 -6.63 -10.38 -0.86
N ALA A 137 -6.10 -10.60 -2.06
CA ALA A 137 -5.00 -11.57 -2.26
C ALA A 137 -3.76 -11.23 -1.44
N ILE A 138 -3.46 -9.94 -1.22
CA ILE A 138 -2.48 -9.48 -0.23
C ILE A 138 -3.25 -9.06 1.02
N GLY A 139 -3.13 -9.84 2.07
CA GLY A 139 -3.85 -9.64 3.33
C GLY A 139 -3.17 -8.67 4.28
N GLU A 140 -1.84 -8.57 4.21
CA GLU A 140 -1.09 -7.63 5.04
C GLU A 140 0.13 -7.07 4.30
N VAL A 141 0.41 -5.79 4.49
CA VAL A 141 1.64 -5.13 4.05
C VAL A 141 2.29 -4.48 5.27
N LEU A 142 3.55 -4.81 5.52
CA LEU A 142 4.40 -4.13 6.49
C LEU A 142 5.55 -3.47 5.77
N ALA A 143 5.90 -2.25 6.16
CA ALA A 143 7.11 -1.59 5.70
C ALA A 143 7.78 -0.85 6.85
N PHE A 144 9.10 -0.93 6.88
CA PHE A 144 9.93 -0.17 7.80
C PHE A 144 11.13 0.39 7.04
N GLY A 145 11.49 1.63 7.35
CA GLY A 145 12.62 2.25 6.67
C GLY A 145 13.00 3.58 7.26
N GLY A 146 13.87 4.26 6.54
CA GLY A 146 14.27 5.59 6.89
C GLY A 146 14.93 6.30 5.72
N TYR A 147 15.06 7.60 5.86
CA TYR A 147 15.74 8.42 4.90
C TYR A 147 16.49 9.57 5.57
N ILE A 148 17.54 10.03 4.92
CA ILE A 148 18.31 11.18 5.34
C ILE A 148 18.11 12.29 4.31
N ASP A 149 17.49 13.39 4.73
CA ASP A 149 17.43 14.63 3.95
C ASP A 149 18.75 15.37 4.10
N ALA A 150 19.23 15.98 3.02
CA ALA A 150 20.52 16.69 2.96
C ALA A 150 21.68 15.81 3.48
N PRO A 151 21.92 14.62 2.89
CA PRO A 151 22.94 13.69 3.39
C PRO A 151 24.37 14.27 3.29
N LEU A 152 24.58 15.20 2.36
CA LEU A 152 25.85 15.90 2.17
C LEU A 152 25.65 17.40 2.26
N VAL A 153 26.59 18.11 2.89
CA VAL A 153 26.55 19.60 3.02
C VAL A 153 26.51 20.28 1.66
N SER A 154 27.21 19.73 0.66
CA SER A 154 27.21 20.23 -0.72
C SER A 154 25.92 19.91 -1.49
N ARG A 155 25.06 19.08 -0.97
CA ARG A 155 23.82 18.59 -1.60
C ARG A 155 22.63 18.70 -0.63
N PRO A 156 22.21 19.95 -0.28
CA PRO A 156 21.22 20.18 0.79
C PRO A 156 19.78 19.82 0.39
N HIS A 157 19.53 19.50 -0.87
CA HIS A 157 18.20 19.13 -1.38
C HIS A 157 18.07 17.66 -1.74
N ASP A 158 19.15 16.90 -1.65
CA ASP A 158 19.14 15.47 -1.96
C ASP A 158 18.61 14.65 -0.79
N ARG A 159 18.22 13.41 -1.09
CA ARG A 159 17.76 12.44 -0.10
C ARG A 159 18.31 11.07 -0.42
N ILE A 160 18.73 10.33 0.58
CA ILE A 160 19.00 8.89 0.50
C ILE A 160 17.96 8.16 1.32
N GLY A 161 17.37 7.09 0.80
CA GLY A 161 16.35 6.30 1.47
C GLY A 161 16.64 4.81 1.40
N PHE A 162 16.27 4.11 2.47
CA PHE A 162 16.31 2.65 2.56
C PHE A 162 15.03 2.16 3.20
N ALA A 163 14.48 1.07 2.66
CA ALA A 163 13.28 0.42 3.20
C ALA A 163 13.36 -1.09 3.06
N VAL A 164 12.71 -1.78 3.97
CA VAL A 164 12.40 -3.20 3.92
C VAL A 164 10.89 -3.38 4.10
N GLY A 165 10.31 -4.34 3.40
CA GLY A 165 8.90 -4.64 3.48
C GLY A 165 8.63 -6.13 3.67
N ARG A 166 7.40 -6.44 3.99
CA ARG A 166 6.80 -7.77 3.91
C ARG A 166 5.39 -7.62 3.35
N ASN A 167 5.15 -8.25 2.22
CA ASN A 167 3.81 -8.42 1.64
C ASN A 167 3.37 -9.85 1.98
N SER A 168 2.30 -9.99 2.74
CA SER A 168 1.77 -11.31 3.11
C SER A 168 0.56 -11.62 2.25
N VAL A 169 0.58 -12.76 1.58
CA VAL A 169 -0.61 -13.30 0.93
C VAL A 169 -1.68 -13.56 2.00
N SER A 170 -2.95 -13.48 1.62
CA SER A 170 -4.07 -13.80 2.50
C SER A 170 -3.87 -15.18 3.15
N ASN A 171 -3.99 -15.25 4.48
CA ASN A 171 -3.91 -16.52 5.21
C ASN A 171 -5.01 -17.49 4.76
N GLU A 172 -6.23 -16.97 4.48
CA GLU A 172 -7.33 -17.81 3.97
C GLU A 172 -6.96 -18.45 2.63
N LEU A 173 -6.32 -17.67 1.72
CA LEU A 173 -5.86 -18.20 0.43
C LEU A 173 -4.73 -19.21 0.59
N SER A 174 -3.73 -18.92 1.40
CA SER A 174 -2.59 -19.82 1.64
C SER A 174 -3.03 -21.15 2.27
N ASP A 175 -3.94 -21.09 3.25
CA ASP A 175 -4.48 -22.28 3.89
C ASP A 175 -5.35 -23.10 2.93
N ALA A 176 -6.14 -22.44 2.07
CA ALA A 176 -6.92 -23.11 1.03
C ALA A 176 -6.02 -23.79 -0.02
N GLN A 177 -4.89 -23.18 -0.39
CA GLN A 177 -3.90 -23.77 -1.30
C GLN A 177 -3.27 -25.04 -0.69
N ARG A 178 -2.87 -24.98 0.59
CA ARG A 178 -2.34 -26.15 1.31
C ARG A 178 -3.40 -27.27 1.44
N PHE A 179 -4.65 -26.88 1.73
CA PHE A 179 -5.75 -27.82 1.82
C PHE A 179 -6.05 -28.49 0.47
N TYR A 180 -6.01 -27.72 -0.63
CA TYR A 180 -6.17 -28.23 -1.99
C TYR A 180 -5.09 -29.28 -2.31
N ASN A 181 -3.82 -28.96 -2.10
CA ASN A 181 -2.70 -29.87 -2.37
C ASN A 181 -2.77 -31.17 -1.54
N THR A 182 -3.34 -31.10 -0.33
CA THR A 182 -3.57 -32.30 0.49
C THR A 182 -4.59 -33.25 -0.14
N ASN A 183 -5.58 -32.72 -0.89
CA ASN A 183 -6.65 -33.49 -1.49
C ASN A 183 -6.40 -33.84 -2.98
N PHE A 184 -5.53 -33.09 -3.65
CA PHE A 184 -5.26 -33.18 -5.10
C PHE A 184 -3.74 -33.21 -5.34
N SER A 185 -3.04 -34.26 -4.85
CA SER A 185 -1.59 -34.38 -4.94
C SER A 185 -1.03 -34.50 -6.38
N ASP A 186 -1.87 -34.85 -7.35
CA ASP A 186 -1.46 -34.96 -8.75
C ASP A 186 -1.66 -33.68 -9.56
N ASP A 187 -2.29 -32.64 -8.95
CA ASP A 187 -2.57 -31.34 -9.56
C ASP A 187 -2.39 -30.22 -8.55
N GLU A 188 -1.19 -30.11 -8.00
CA GLU A 188 -0.88 -29.14 -6.97
C GLU A 188 -0.92 -27.70 -7.49
N VAL A 189 -1.42 -26.80 -6.64
CA VAL A 189 -1.34 -25.35 -6.85
C VAL A 189 -0.20 -24.76 -6.06
N LEU A 190 0.35 -23.64 -6.53
CA LEU A 190 1.37 -22.91 -5.82
C LEU A 190 0.83 -22.41 -4.47
N VAL A 191 1.50 -22.78 -3.37
CA VAL A 191 1.24 -22.22 -2.04
C VAL A 191 2.04 -20.94 -1.89
N ARG A 192 1.34 -19.83 -1.77
CA ARG A 192 1.94 -18.51 -1.59
C ARG A 192 1.96 -18.10 -0.13
N ASP A 193 3.02 -17.40 0.28
CA ASP A 193 3.18 -16.97 1.67
C ASP A 193 3.59 -15.48 1.75
N HIS A 194 4.86 -15.17 1.82
CA HIS A 194 5.38 -13.82 2.03
C HIS A 194 6.39 -13.43 0.95
N GLU A 195 6.34 -12.18 0.52
CA GLU A 195 7.35 -11.53 -0.31
C GLU A 195 8.06 -10.46 0.53
N TYR A 196 9.39 -10.36 0.41
CA TYR A 196 10.17 -9.38 1.16
C TYR A 196 10.93 -8.44 0.21
N PRO A 197 10.37 -7.28 -0.14
CA PRO A 197 11.06 -6.25 -0.89
C PRO A 197 12.03 -5.46 0.01
N ILE A 198 13.22 -5.20 -0.52
CA ILE A 198 14.26 -4.35 0.07
C ILE A 198 14.64 -3.31 -0.98
N GLU A 199 14.65 -2.04 -0.63
CA GLU A 199 14.97 -0.95 -1.55
C GLU A 199 15.98 0.02 -0.97
N LEU A 200 16.94 0.44 -1.82
CA LEU A 200 17.81 1.59 -1.62
C LEU A 200 17.61 2.56 -2.77
N ASN A 201 17.38 3.83 -2.45
CA ASN A 201 17.24 4.89 -3.45
C ASN A 201 18.01 6.15 -3.08
N TYR A 202 18.32 6.97 -4.10
CA TYR A 202 18.93 8.28 -3.92
C TYR A 202 18.21 9.30 -4.79
N ASN A 203 17.53 10.26 -4.16
CA ASN A 203 16.91 11.36 -4.89
C ASN A 203 17.93 12.48 -5.10
N TYR A 204 18.39 12.59 -6.33
CA TYR A 204 19.35 13.60 -6.79
C TYR A 204 18.61 14.81 -7.38
N VAL A 205 18.65 15.94 -6.70
CA VAL A 205 18.05 17.19 -7.17
C VAL A 205 19.04 17.91 -8.09
N VAL A 206 18.86 17.75 -9.41
CA VAL A 206 19.68 18.43 -10.43
C VAL A 206 19.41 19.95 -10.42
N THR A 207 18.12 20.30 -10.45
CA THR A 207 17.59 21.66 -10.29
C THR A 207 16.25 21.57 -9.56
N PRO A 208 15.66 22.68 -9.07
CA PRO A 208 14.30 22.63 -8.51
C PRO A 208 13.25 22.04 -9.46
N ALA A 209 13.48 22.14 -10.77
CA ALA A 209 12.60 21.60 -11.80
C ALA A 209 12.90 20.14 -12.20
N ILE A 210 14.10 19.62 -11.92
CA ILE A 210 14.56 18.33 -12.42
C ILE A 210 15.13 17.51 -11.28
N GLN A 211 14.58 16.32 -11.07
CA GLN A 211 15.06 15.35 -10.08
C GLN A 211 15.25 13.99 -10.75
N LEU A 212 16.30 13.31 -10.37
CA LEU A 212 16.64 11.93 -10.78
C LEU A 212 16.66 11.05 -9.54
N MET A 213 16.01 9.89 -9.59
CA MET A 213 16.02 8.94 -8.48
C MET A 213 16.40 7.55 -8.98
N PRO A 214 17.71 7.21 -9.02
CA PRO A 214 18.14 5.83 -9.14
C PRO A 214 17.71 5.03 -7.92
N SER A 215 17.32 3.78 -8.15
CA SER A 215 16.97 2.81 -7.11
C SER A 215 17.48 1.43 -7.45
N ILE A 216 17.74 0.64 -6.41
CA ILE A 216 17.99 -0.79 -6.50
C ILE A 216 17.02 -1.46 -5.55
N GLN A 217 16.31 -2.47 -6.06
CA GLN A 217 15.41 -3.31 -5.27
C GLN A 217 15.90 -4.75 -5.32
N TYR A 218 15.81 -5.43 -4.17
CA TYR A 218 16.01 -6.87 -4.06
C TYR A 218 14.75 -7.48 -3.46
N ILE A 219 14.15 -8.41 -4.17
CA ILE A 219 12.89 -9.05 -3.79
C ILE A 219 13.19 -10.50 -3.47
N ILE A 220 12.95 -10.88 -2.22
CA ILE A 220 13.03 -12.26 -1.75
C ILE A 220 11.65 -12.87 -1.86
N ASP A 221 11.57 -14.10 -2.34
CA ASP A 221 10.34 -14.88 -2.55
C ASP A 221 9.28 -14.08 -3.36
N PRO A 222 9.59 -13.69 -4.61
CA PRO A 222 8.69 -12.88 -5.41
C PRO A 222 7.29 -13.50 -5.50
N ASN A 223 6.25 -12.66 -5.31
CA ASN A 223 4.84 -13.09 -5.31
C ASN A 223 4.48 -14.10 -4.18
N GLY A 224 5.31 -14.21 -3.15
CA GLY A 224 5.14 -15.14 -2.03
C GLY A 224 5.45 -16.60 -2.39
N ASP A 225 6.20 -16.83 -3.45
CA ASP A 225 6.63 -18.14 -3.90
C ASP A 225 8.04 -18.44 -3.35
N ASN A 226 8.11 -19.36 -2.38
CA ASN A 226 9.36 -19.71 -1.71
C ASN A 226 10.32 -20.50 -2.62
N ASP A 227 9.85 -21.02 -3.76
CA ASP A 227 10.65 -21.75 -4.74
C ASP A 227 11.12 -20.84 -5.88
N ALA A 228 10.60 -19.60 -5.95
CA ALA A 228 10.99 -18.64 -6.97
C ALA A 228 12.41 -18.07 -6.73
N GLU A 229 13.14 -17.84 -7.81
CA GLU A 229 14.43 -17.14 -7.73
C GLU A 229 14.20 -15.68 -7.28
N ASN A 230 15.06 -15.22 -6.36
CA ASN A 230 15.04 -13.83 -5.91
C ASN A 230 15.31 -12.87 -7.06
N ALA A 231 14.63 -11.74 -7.09
CA ALA A 231 14.73 -10.75 -8.16
C ALA A 231 15.56 -9.53 -7.75
N MET A 232 16.43 -9.05 -8.65
CA MET A 232 17.10 -7.75 -8.50
C MET A 232 16.62 -6.80 -9.59
N ILE A 233 16.17 -5.62 -9.22
CA ILE A 233 15.64 -4.60 -10.11
C ILE A 233 16.44 -3.32 -9.92
N ALA A 234 16.96 -2.75 -11.02
CA ALA A 234 17.53 -1.40 -11.05
C ALA A 234 16.55 -0.45 -11.74
N GLY A 235 16.25 0.65 -11.08
CA GLY A 235 15.31 1.66 -11.57
C GLY A 235 15.96 3.05 -11.68
N LEU A 236 15.43 3.86 -12.61
CA LEU A 236 15.72 5.29 -12.69
C LEU A 236 14.43 6.04 -12.95
N GLN A 237 14.03 6.90 -12.00
CA GLN A 237 12.90 7.80 -12.15
C GLN A 237 13.40 9.21 -12.48
N LEU A 238 12.76 9.85 -13.46
CA LEU A 238 12.91 11.28 -13.79
C LEU A 238 11.64 12.01 -13.37
N SER A 239 11.77 13.04 -12.56
CA SER A 239 10.67 13.94 -12.21
C SER A 239 10.93 15.32 -12.76
N LEU A 240 9.92 15.88 -13.46
CA LEU A 240 9.94 17.24 -14.04
C LEU A 240 8.84 18.07 -13.38
N ASN A 241 9.20 19.18 -12.77
CA ASN A 241 8.29 20.15 -12.15
C ASN A 241 8.33 21.47 -12.96
N PHE A 242 7.22 21.91 -13.52
CA PHE A 242 7.09 23.08 -14.35
C PHE A 242 5.85 23.93 -13.97
#